data_20978f933ec5d52bf455d029ae48a6d6
#
_entry.id   20978f933ec5d52bf455d029ae48a6d6
#
_cell.length_a   1.000
_cell.length_b   1.000
_cell.length_c   1.000
_cell.angle_alpha   90.00
_cell.angle_beta   90.00
_cell.angle_gamma   90.00
#
_symmetry.space_group_name_H-M   'P 1'
#
loop_
_entity.id
_entity.type
_entity.pdbx_description
1 polymer ?
#
loop_
_entity_poly.entity_id
_entity_poly.type
_entity_poly.pdbx_seq_one_letter_code
_entity_poly.pdbx_strand_id
1 'polypeptide(L)'
;FKGGAFEVLHDAETNFSIFHAMGGMADGNAVIAKINPHEDISSALETLIHRAGFARANIHGIGSLIGAAFDGAPPMTSPISEVLIPPGAIWNGALHLPMECVDPDNGQYAGLLTKGRAPVCVTFEVMIVAT
;
A
#
# COMPACT_ATOMS: atom_id res chain seq x y z
N PHE A 1 0.14 19.51 5.62
CA PHE A 1 -0.83 18.43 5.96
C PHE A 1 -2.06 19.08 6.58
N LYS A 2 -3.20 18.97 5.95
CA LYS A 2 -4.45 19.56 6.42
C LYS A 2 -5.45 18.49 6.84
N GLY A 3 -6.17 18.74 7.93
CA GLY A 3 -7.33 17.95 8.34
C GLY A 3 -7.00 16.54 8.81
N GLY A 4 -5.76 16.25 9.12
CA GLY A 4 -5.35 14.96 9.64
C GLY A 4 -5.25 14.96 11.18
N ALA A 5 -5.61 13.83 11.77
CA ALA A 5 -5.42 13.53 13.16
C ALA A 5 -5.00 12.07 13.31
N PHE A 6 -4.48 11.71 14.48
CA PHE A 6 -4.08 10.34 14.79
C PHE A 6 -4.61 9.91 16.13
N GLU A 7 -4.99 8.65 16.27
CA GLU A 7 -5.24 7.99 17.54
C GLU A 7 -4.32 6.79 17.69
N VAL A 8 -4.08 6.37 18.94
CA VAL A 8 -3.30 5.18 19.25
C VAL A 8 -4.25 4.00 19.41
N LEU A 9 -4.04 2.96 18.62
CA LEU A 9 -4.79 1.71 18.69
C LEU A 9 -3.86 0.56 19.03
N HIS A 10 -4.40 -0.42 19.76
CA HIS A 10 -3.71 -1.67 20.03
C HIS A 10 -4.02 -2.64 18.90
N ASP A 11 -2.96 -3.14 18.23
CA ASP A 11 -3.10 -4.17 17.22
C ASP A 11 -3.05 -5.56 17.87
N ALA A 12 -4.16 -6.29 17.81
CA ALA A 12 -4.30 -7.59 18.45
C ALA A 12 -3.45 -8.69 17.77
N GLU A 13 -3.13 -8.55 16.49
CA GLU A 13 -2.33 -9.53 15.75
C GLU A 13 -0.84 -9.46 16.09
N THR A 14 -0.31 -8.25 16.22
CA THR A 14 1.12 -8.01 16.50
C THR A 14 1.41 -7.63 17.94
N ASN A 15 0.38 -7.31 18.72
CA ASN A 15 0.47 -6.79 20.09
C ASN A 15 1.20 -5.44 20.19
N PHE A 16 1.26 -4.68 19.11
CA PHE A 16 1.84 -3.33 19.10
C PHE A 16 0.76 -2.27 19.25
N SER A 17 1.14 -1.14 19.85
CA SER A 17 0.35 0.10 19.78
C SER A 17 0.71 0.83 18.50
N ILE A 18 -0.28 1.15 17.69
CA ILE A 18 -0.10 1.81 16.39
C ILE A 18 -0.83 3.14 16.35
N PHE A 19 -0.31 4.08 15.56
CA PHE A 19 -1.01 5.32 15.27
C PHE A 19 -2.00 5.09 14.13
N HIS A 20 -3.27 5.39 14.41
CA HIS A 20 -4.32 5.31 13.40
C HIS A 20 -4.63 6.71 12.87
N ALA A 21 -4.49 6.90 11.58
CA ALA A 21 -4.82 8.17 10.93
C ALA A 21 -6.33 8.37 10.91
N MET A 22 -6.78 9.52 11.39
CA MET A 22 -8.18 9.87 11.52
C MET A 22 -8.53 11.01 10.57
N GLY A 23 -9.18 10.66 9.46
CA GLY A 23 -9.68 11.62 8.50
C GLY A 23 -8.58 12.38 7.77
N GLY A 24 -8.98 13.20 6.87
CA GLY A 24 -8.12 14.04 6.06
C GLY A 24 -8.87 14.56 4.85
N MET A 25 -8.39 15.66 4.27
CA MET A 25 -8.98 16.25 3.07
C MET A 25 -7.99 16.16 1.92
N ALA A 26 -8.46 15.66 0.77
CA ALA A 26 -7.70 15.58 -0.47
C ALA A 26 -8.00 16.81 -1.34
N ASP A 27 -7.45 17.97 -1.00
CA ASP A 27 -7.58 19.20 -1.78
C ASP A 27 -6.27 19.70 -2.40
N GLY A 28 -5.21 18.89 -2.30
CA GLY A 28 -3.89 19.19 -2.84
C GLY A 28 -3.50 18.30 -4.02
N ASN A 29 -2.21 18.27 -4.30
CA ASN A 29 -1.60 17.45 -5.36
C ASN A 29 -1.00 16.13 -4.83
N ALA A 30 -1.16 15.83 -3.57
CA ALA A 30 -0.67 14.61 -2.95
C ALA A 30 -1.64 14.09 -1.89
N VAL A 31 -1.67 12.77 -1.74
CA VAL A 31 -2.42 12.06 -0.71
C VAL A 31 -1.47 11.19 0.07
N ILE A 32 -1.53 11.26 1.39
CA ILE A 32 -0.89 10.33 2.29
C ILE A 32 -1.98 9.53 2.97
N ALA A 33 -1.89 8.22 2.92
CA ALA A 33 -2.90 7.34 3.49
C ALA A 33 -2.28 6.10 4.14
N LYS A 34 -3.00 5.56 5.10
CA LYS A 34 -2.76 4.24 5.66
C LYS A 34 -3.85 3.31 5.15
N ILE A 35 -3.44 2.17 4.60
CA ILE A 35 -4.35 1.11 4.17
C ILE A 35 -4.44 0.09 5.29
N ASN A 36 -5.66 -0.26 5.67
CA ASN A 36 -5.94 -1.09 6.83
C ASN A 36 -5.67 -2.57 6.55
N PRO A 37 -5.49 -3.39 7.61
CA PRO A 37 -5.38 -4.83 7.48
C PRO A 37 -6.51 -5.43 6.66
N HIS A 38 -6.17 -6.44 5.86
CA HIS A 38 -7.06 -7.22 5.00
C HIS A 38 -7.63 -6.50 3.79
N GLU A 39 -7.43 -5.19 3.65
CA GLU A 39 -7.75 -4.48 2.42
C GLU A 39 -6.75 -4.86 1.32
N ASP A 40 -7.24 -5.07 0.10
CA ASP A 40 -6.37 -5.28 -1.05
C ASP A 40 -5.68 -3.97 -1.45
N ILE A 41 -4.35 -4.00 -1.55
CA ILE A 41 -3.56 -2.81 -1.84
C ILE A 41 -3.92 -2.16 -3.18
N SER A 42 -4.16 -2.95 -4.22
CA SER A 42 -4.50 -2.44 -5.55
C SER A 42 -5.83 -1.70 -5.54
N SER A 43 -6.84 -2.31 -4.94
CA SER A 43 -8.19 -1.73 -4.85
C SER A 43 -8.20 -0.46 -3.99
N ALA A 44 -7.46 -0.47 -2.88
CA ALA A 44 -7.34 0.70 -2.01
C ALA A 44 -6.66 1.87 -2.71
N LEU A 45 -5.57 1.62 -3.44
CA LEU A 45 -4.88 2.66 -4.22
C LEU A 45 -5.78 3.26 -5.29
N GLU A 46 -6.48 2.43 -6.07
CA GLU A 46 -7.43 2.92 -7.07
C GLU A 46 -8.53 3.79 -6.46
N THR A 47 -9.08 3.38 -5.33
CA THR A 47 -10.11 4.16 -4.62
C THR A 47 -9.56 5.52 -4.18
N LEU A 48 -8.36 5.56 -3.61
CA LEU A 48 -7.73 6.81 -3.18
C LEU A 48 -7.46 7.76 -4.35
N ILE A 49 -6.95 7.23 -5.46
CA ILE A 49 -6.65 8.01 -6.67
C ILE A 49 -7.92 8.58 -7.29
N HIS A 50 -8.98 7.79 -7.38
CA HIS A 50 -10.27 8.26 -7.89
C HIS A 50 -10.89 9.33 -6.99
N ARG A 51 -10.84 9.17 -5.69
CA ARG A 51 -11.32 10.19 -4.74
C ARG A 51 -10.54 11.50 -4.83
N ALA A 52 -9.23 11.40 -5.04
CA ALA A 52 -8.38 12.59 -5.23
C ALA A 52 -8.57 13.26 -6.59
N GLY A 53 -9.17 12.57 -7.56
CA GLY A 53 -9.38 13.08 -8.91
C GLY A 53 -8.10 13.17 -9.73
N PHE A 54 -7.08 12.37 -9.41
CA PHE A 54 -5.81 12.39 -10.13
C PHE A 54 -5.91 11.65 -11.47
N ALA A 55 -5.59 12.32 -12.56
CA ALA A 55 -5.51 11.69 -13.87
C ALA A 55 -4.23 10.87 -14.03
N ARG A 56 -3.13 11.32 -13.41
CA ARG A 56 -1.82 10.67 -13.39
C ARG A 56 -1.17 10.88 -12.03
N ALA A 57 -0.45 9.88 -11.55
CA ALA A 57 0.22 9.98 -10.26
C ALA A 57 1.43 9.05 -10.18
N ASN A 58 2.38 9.41 -9.34
CA ASN A 58 3.42 8.53 -8.84
C ASN A 58 3.00 7.98 -7.47
N ILE A 59 3.36 6.73 -7.21
CA ILE A 59 2.97 6.01 -5.99
C ILE A 59 4.23 5.60 -5.25
N HIS A 60 4.25 5.87 -3.95
CA HIS A 60 5.30 5.49 -3.01
C HIS A 60 4.66 4.78 -1.82
N GLY A 61 5.35 3.81 -1.25
CA GLY A 61 4.80 3.14 -0.08
C GLY A 61 5.69 2.07 0.50
N ILE A 62 5.41 1.77 1.76
CA ILE A 62 6.01 0.68 2.51
C ILE A 62 4.92 0.03 3.38
N GLY A 63 5.08 -1.23 3.67
CA GLY A 63 4.14 -1.92 4.53
C GLY A 63 4.34 -3.42 4.59
N SER A 64 3.27 -4.14 4.86
CA SER A 64 3.27 -5.60 4.95
C SER A 64 2.06 -6.19 4.23
N LEU A 65 2.27 -7.33 3.57
CA LEU A 65 1.22 -8.06 2.85
C LEU A 65 1.09 -9.49 3.37
N ILE A 66 -0.12 -10.04 3.24
CA ILE A 66 -0.44 -11.46 3.46
C ILE A 66 -0.37 -12.13 2.08
N GLY A 67 0.83 -12.51 1.67
CA GLY A 67 1.03 -13.02 0.32
C GLY A 67 0.95 -11.94 -0.76
N ALA A 68 1.45 -12.26 -1.92
CA ALA A 68 1.35 -11.43 -3.12
C ALA A 68 1.55 -12.29 -4.37
N ALA A 69 0.78 -12.05 -5.39
CA ALA A 69 1.01 -12.63 -6.71
C ALA A 69 1.63 -11.61 -7.63
N PHE A 70 2.55 -12.05 -8.48
CA PHE A 70 3.26 -11.20 -9.44
C PHE A 70 3.06 -11.71 -10.86
N ASP A 71 2.93 -10.79 -11.80
CA ASP A 71 2.83 -11.11 -13.20
C ASP A 71 4.17 -11.69 -13.70
N GLY A 72 4.14 -12.95 -14.17
CA GLY A 72 5.31 -13.61 -14.73
C GLY A 72 6.44 -13.93 -13.74
N ALA A 73 6.20 -13.89 -12.44
CA ALA A 73 7.18 -14.18 -11.39
C ALA A 73 6.58 -15.06 -10.28
N PRO A 74 7.41 -15.76 -9.48
CA PRO A 74 6.91 -16.59 -8.39
C PRO A 74 6.14 -15.78 -7.36
N PRO A 75 4.99 -16.30 -6.88
CA PRO A 75 4.24 -15.62 -5.82
C PRO A 75 4.95 -15.73 -4.48
N MET A 76 4.75 -14.70 -3.64
CA MET A 76 5.09 -14.75 -2.23
C MET A 76 3.88 -15.33 -1.48
N THR A 77 4.08 -16.44 -0.78
CA THR A 77 3.00 -17.14 -0.08
C THR A 77 3.06 -16.97 1.44
N SER A 78 4.05 -16.26 1.94
CA SER A 78 4.17 -15.99 3.38
C SER A 78 2.99 -15.16 3.90
N PRO A 79 2.46 -15.50 5.10
CA PRO A 79 1.39 -14.72 5.72
C PRO A 79 1.84 -13.36 6.28
N ILE A 80 3.14 -13.11 6.27
CA ILE A 80 3.73 -11.84 6.73
C ILE A 80 4.95 -11.50 5.85
N SER A 81 5.17 -10.22 5.61
CA SER A 81 6.29 -9.75 4.79
C SER A 81 6.61 -8.28 5.08
N GLU A 82 7.79 -7.86 4.69
CA GLU A 82 8.14 -6.45 4.54
C GLU A 82 8.10 -6.10 3.06
N VAL A 83 7.44 -5.00 2.72
CA VAL A 83 7.18 -4.63 1.33
C VAL A 83 7.58 -3.18 1.08
N LEU A 84 8.25 -2.98 -0.04
CA LEU A 84 8.57 -1.66 -0.58
C LEU A 84 7.92 -1.51 -1.96
N ILE A 85 7.32 -0.37 -2.20
CA ILE A 85 6.99 0.07 -3.57
C ILE A 85 8.20 0.86 -4.09
N PRO A 86 9.00 0.27 -5.00
CA PRO A 86 10.16 0.96 -5.56
C PRO A 86 9.75 2.08 -6.52
N PRO A 87 10.69 2.95 -6.94
CA PRO A 87 10.43 3.92 -8.00
C PRO A 87 9.87 3.26 -9.27
N GLY A 88 8.94 3.94 -9.93
CA GLY A 88 8.30 3.42 -11.15
C GLY A 88 6.86 2.95 -10.95
N ALA A 89 6.35 2.98 -9.74
CA ALA A 89 4.93 2.75 -9.49
C ALA A 89 4.12 3.99 -9.93
N ILE A 90 3.17 3.78 -10.82
CA ILE A 90 2.41 4.88 -11.42
C ILE A 90 0.94 4.53 -11.62
N TRP A 91 0.14 5.60 -11.71
CA TRP A 91 -1.21 5.59 -12.23
C TRP A 91 -1.27 6.50 -13.47
N ASN A 92 -1.83 5.98 -14.55
CA ASN A 92 -2.05 6.72 -15.79
C ASN A 92 -3.38 6.32 -16.46
N GLY A 93 -4.39 6.05 -15.67
CA GLY A 93 -5.64 5.39 -16.08
C GLY A 93 -5.63 3.89 -15.81
N ALA A 94 -4.48 3.33 -15.50
CA ALA A 94 -4.28 1.98 -15.02
C ALA A 94 -3.17 1.94 -13.98
N LEU A 95 -3.25 1.01 -13.04
CA LEU A 95 -2.26 0.85 -11.99
C LEU A 95 -1.09 -0.02 -12.50
N HIS A 96 0.11 0.54 -12.43
CA HIS A 96 1.36 -0.18 -12.66
C HIS A 96 2.14 -0.18 -11.35
N LEU A 97 2.20 -1.31 -10.67
CA LEU A 97 2.64 -1.41 -9.29
C LEU A 97 3.75 -2.45 -9.11
N PRO A 98 5.00 -2.08 -9.40
CA PRO A 98 6.13 -2.92 -9.03
C PRO A 98 6.25 -2.98 -7.51
N MET A 99 6.64 -4.14 -6.98
CA MET A 99 6.87 -4.34 -5.55
C MET A 99 8.12 -5.17 -5.32
N GLU A 100 8.74 -4.94 -4.17
CA GLU A 100 9.81 -5.75 -3.62
C GLU A 100 9.38 -6.23 -2.23
N CYS A 101 9.46 -7.53 -1.99
CA CYS A 101 9.03 -8.15 -0.75
C CYS A 101 10.13 -9.04 -0.17
N VAL A 102 10.19 -9.07 1.16
CA VAL A 102 11.02 -10.01 1.91
C VAL A 102 10.14 -10.71 2.93
N ASP A 103 10.23 -12.03 3.00
CA ASP A 103 9.54 -12.82 4.02
C ASP A 103 10.44 -13.11 5.24
N PRO A 104 9.88 -13.65 6.35
CA PRO A 104 10.66 -13.95 7.55
C PRO A 104 11.78 -14.99 7.36
N ASP A 105 11.70 -15.80 6.32
CA ASP A 105 12.70 -16.82 5.98
C ASP A 105 13.76 -16.30 5.02
N ASN A 106 13.86 -14.97 4.86
CA ASN A 106 14.76 -14.27 3.93
C ASN A 106 14.48 -14.54 2.44
N GLY A 107 13.31 -15.04 2.11
CA GLY A 107 12.84 -15.12 0.72
C GLY A 107 12.67 -13.72 0.17
N GLN A 108 13.17 -13.49 -1.04
CA GLN A 108 13.08 -12.20 -1.74
C GLN A 108 12.24 -12.36 -2.99
N TYR A 109 11.29 -11.45 -3.19
CA TYR A 109 10.34 -11.48 -4.29
C TYR A 109 10.26 -10.09 -4.89
N ALA A 110 10.19 -10.01 -6.20
CA ALA A 110 10.03 -8.75 -6.91
C ALA A 110 9.26 -8.96 -8.21
N GLY A 111 8.47 -7.97 -8.59
CA GLY A 111 7.73 -8.00 -9.85
C GLY A 111 6.57 -7.03 -9.86
N LEU A 112 5.83 -7.04 -10.95
CA LEU A 112 4.56 -6.32 -11.04
C LEU A 112 3.49 -7.06 -10.27
N LEU A 113 2.85 -6.36 -9.35
CA LEU A 113 1.77 -6.94 -8.57
C LEU A 113 0.57 -7.28 -9.45
N THR A 114 0.09 -8.51 -9.34
CA THR A 114 -1.17 -8.92 -9.95
C THR A 114 -2.31 -8.28 -9.16
N LYS A 115 -3.18 -7.54 -9.84
CA LYS A 115 -4.28 -6.82 -9.23
C LYS A 115 -5.22 -7.76 -8.45
N GLY A 116 -5.64 -7.31 -7.27
CA GLY A 116 -6.63 -8.00 -6.44
C GLY A 116 -6.08 -9.18 -5.63
N ARG A 117 -4.77 -9.32 -5.52
CA ARG A 117 -4.12 -10.47 -4.89
C ARG A 117 -3.07 -10.11 -3.84
N ALA A 118 -3.27 -9.02 -3.13
CA ALA A 118 -2.33 -8.57 -2.11
C ALA A 118 -3.03 -7.89 -0.95
N PRO A 119 -3.62 -8.67 -0.02
CA PRO A 119 -4.21 -8.10 1.18
C PRO A 119 -3.14 -7.60 2.14
N VAL A 120 -3.39 -6.45 2.74
CA VAL A 120 -2.50 -5.85 3.75
C VAL A 120 -2.47 -6.70 5.02
N CYS A 121 -1.27 -6.93 5.57
CA CYS A 121 -1.10 -7.66 6.83
C CYS A 121 -1.37 -6.77 8.03
N VAL A 122 -0.45 -5.91 8.41
CA VAL A 122 -0.59 -5.00 9.57
C VAL A 122 -1.00 -3.62 9.11
N THR A 123 -0.15 -2.99 8.32
CA THR A 123 -0.39 -1.67 7.73
C THR A 123 0.29 -1.56 6.38
N PHE A 124 -0.16 -0.59 5.60
CA PHE A 124 0.54 -0.16 4.40
C PHE A 124 0.37 1.35 4.28
N GLU A 125 1.47 2.08 4.36
CA GLU A 125 1.49 3.52 4.25
C GLU A 125 1.87 3.90 2.82
N VAL A 126 1.07 4.76 2.22
CA VAL A 126 1.27 5.20 0.83
C VAL A 126 1.27 6.72 0.72
N MET A 127 2.05 7.20 -0.23
CA MET A 127 2.00 8.57 -0.70
C MET A 127 1.76 8.55 -2.20
N ILE A 128 0.72 9.23 -2.64
CA ILE A 128 0.31 9.32 -4.04
C ILE A 128 0.45 10.77 -4.45
N VAL A 129 1.27 11.04 -5.45
CA VAL A 129 1.59 12.40 -5.89
C VAL A 129 1.13 12.58 -7.33
N ALA A 130 0.22 13.54 -7.55
CA ALA A 130 -0.25 13.87 -8.90
C ALA A 130 0.90 14.40 -9.76
N THR A 131 0.90 13.99 -11.01
CA THR A 131 1.91 14.41 -12.00
C THR A 131 1.32 15.10 -13.23
#